data_1e132ef0e56c5d2f86edc7b1afb74947
#
_entry.id   1e132ef0e56c5d2f86edc7b1afb74947
#
_cell.length_a   1.000
_cell.length_b   1.000
_cell.length_c   1.000
_cell.angle_alpha   90.00
_cell.angle_beta   90.00
_cell.angle_gamma   90.00
#
_symmetry.space_group_name_H-M   'P 1'
#
loop_
_entity.id
_entity.type
_entity.pdbx_description
1 polymer ?
#
loop_
_entity_poly.entity_id
_entity_poly.type
_entity_poly.pdbx_seq_one_letter_code
_entity_poly.pdbx_strand_id
1 'polypeptide(L)'
;EGKIYNMLVTNNSMIITRKDSVHYDQIKGNQINGHFKNNELNILDVNKNGQAIYYSSGEKDSLINEINFISSESMKLYMKENKIEKIKFYSKPDGKTLPVENGGKNIYLDGFKVVSKRSYQEKKVVEKGESPKGR
;
A
#
# COMPACT_ATOMS: atom_id res chain seq x y z
N GLU A 1 23.55 8.11 -9.85
CA GLU A 1 23.26 9.25 -9.02
C GLU A 1 21.80 9.60 -9.05
N GLY A 2 21.28 10.15 -7.97
CA GLY A 2 19.87 10.46 -7.86
C GLY A 2 18.95 9.26 -7.80
N LYS A 3 19.47 8.08 -7.61
CA LYS A 3 18.66 6.88 -7.50
C LYS A 3 18.35 6.57 -6.06
N ILE A 4 17.12 6.15 -5.82
CA ILE A 4 16.68 5.72 -4.50
C ILE A 4 16.75 4.21 -4.45
N TYR A 5 17.42 3.68 -3.44
CA TYR A 5 17.51 2.23 -3.25
C TYR A 5 16.62 1.74 -2.12
N ASN A 6 16.51 2.53 -1.08
CA ASN A 6 15.71 2.15 0.08
C ASN A 6 14.94 3.34 0.63
N MET A 7 13.82 3.03 1.26
CA MET A 7 13.00 4.03 1.92
C MET A 7 12.46 3.42 3.21
N LEU A 8 12.56 4.14 4.31
CA LEU A 8 12.02 3.70 5.57
C LEU A 8 10.94 4.64 6.03
N VAL A 9 9.77 4.10 6.32
CA VAL A 9 8.65 4.86 6.86
C VAL A 9 8.29 4.27 8.21
N THR A 10 8.13 5.12 9.21
CA THR A 10 7.87 4.69 10.59
C THR A 10 6.65 5.42 11.13
N ASN A 11 6.22 5.00 12.33
CA ASN A 11 5.11 5.63 13.05
C ASN A 11 3.77 5.51 12.34
N ASN A 12 3.27 4.28 12.29
CA ASN A 12 1.98 3.99 11.65
C ASN A 12 2.03 4.33 10.17
N SER A 13 2.98 3.72 9.52
CA SER A 13 3.22 3.95 8.10
C SER A 13 2.10 3.41 7.24
N MET A 14 1.76 4.13 6.21
CA MET A 14 0.77 3.67 5.25
C MET A 14 1.22 3.99 3.83
N ILE A 15 1.06 3.01 2.96
CA ILE A 15 1.29 3.19 1.54
C ILE A 15 -0.02 2.96 0.82
N ILE A 16 -0.35 3.86 -0.07
CA ILE A 16 -1.60 3.83 -0.81
C ILE A 16 -1.26 3.87 -2.29
N THR A 17 -1.77 2.90 -3.04
CA THR A 17 -1.60 2.90 -4.48
C THR A 17 -2.96 2.83 -5.15
N ARG A 18 -3.13 3.63 -6.17
CA ARG A 18 -4.39 3.65 -6.90
C ARG A 18 -4.47 2.43 -7.81
N LYS A 19 -5.55 1.69 -7.69
CA LYS A 19 -5.80 0.53 -8.52
C LYS A 19 -6.59 0.89 -9.77
N ASP A 20 -7.64 1.66 -9.57
CA ASP A 20 -8.44 2.21 -10.66
C ASP A 20 -9.03 3.55 -10.19
N SER A 21 -10.07 4.03 -10.83
CA SER A 21 -10.61 5.36 -10.52
C SER A 21 -11.17 5.49 -9.11
N VAL A 22 -11.56 4.38 -8.48
CA VAL A 22 -12.22 4.42 -7.18
C VAL A 22 -11.61 3.50 -6.14
N HIS A 23 -10.77 2.55 -6.54
CA HIS A 23 -10.20 1.58 -5.62
C HIS A 23 -8.74 1.86 -5.34
N TYR A 24 -8.35 1.71 -4.08
CA TYR A 24 -6.99 1.94 -3.63
C TYR A 24 -6.50 0.75 -2.86
N ASP A 25 -5.33 0.26 -3.23
CA ASP A 25 -4.63 -0.73 -2.43
C ASP A 25 -3.98 0.01 -1.28
N GLN A 26 -4.03 -0.57 -0.09
CA GLN A 26 -3.57 0.09 1.13
C GLN A 26 -2.73 -0.88 1.94
N ILE A 27 -1.58 -0.43 2.37
CA ILE A 27 -0.68 -1.25 3.17
C ILE A 27 -0.28 -0.41 4.38
N LYS A 28 -0.42 -1.00 5.55
CA LYS A 28 -0.16 -0.30 6.81
C LYS A 28 0.67 -1.17 7.73
N GLY A 29 1.50 -0.54 8.52
CA GLY A 29 2.30 -1.22 9.53
C GLY A 29 3.02 -0.20 10.38
N ASN A 30 3.61 -0.66 11.48
CA ASN A 30 4.38 0.24 12.33
C ASN A 30 5.59 0.78 11.60
N GLN A 31 6.16 -0.04 10.73
CA GLN A 31 7.35 0.32 9.98
C GLN A 31 7.30 -0.35 8.63
N ILE A 32 7.59 0.39 7.60
CA ILE A 32 7.63 -0.14 6.24
C ILE A 32 8.97 0.23 5.61
N ASN A 33 9.70 -0.79 5.16
CA ASN A 33 10.92 -0.63 4.41
C ASN A 33 10.63 -0.87 2.94
N GLY A 34 10.88 0.13 2.11
CA GLY A 34 10.73 -0.02 0.68
C GLY A 34 12.08 -0.20 0.02
N HIS A 35 12.17 -1.17 -0.86
CA HIS A 35 13.37 -1.45 -1.63
C HIS A 35 13.09 -1.15 -3.09
N PHE A 36 13.91 -0.31 -3.67
CA PHE A 36 13.73 0.14 -5.05
C PHE A 36 14.72 -0.54 -5.98
N LYS A 37 14.27 -0.77 -7.18
CA LYS A 37 15.11 -1.30 -8.25
C LYS A 37 14.81 -0.49 -9.50
N ASN A 38 15.83 0.11 -10.10
CA ASN A 38 15.65 0.98 -11.27
C ASN A 38 14.65 2.09 -11.03
N ASN A 39 14.70 2.69 -9.83
CA ASN A 39 13.82 3.77 -9.42
C ASN A 39 12.34 3.38 -9.30
N GLU A 40 12.06 2.09 -9.27
CA GLU A 40 10.71 1.60 -9.05
C GLU A 40 10.66 0.82 -7.75
N LEU A 41 9.58 0.97 -7.02
CA LEU A 41 9.37 0.23 -5.78
C LEU A 41 9.21 -1.24 -6.13
N ASN A 42 10.10 -2.05 -5.58
CA ASN A 42 10.18 -3.47 -5.91
C ASN A 42 9.67 -4.35 -4.78
N ILE A 43 10.11 -4.08 -3.56
CA ILE A 43 9.74 -4.89 -2.40
C ILE A 43 9.41 -3.96 -1.24
N LEU A 44 8.35 -4.32 -0.51
CA LEU A 44 7.99 -3.66 0.73
C LEU A 44 8.06 -4.67 1.86
N ASP A 45 8.84 -4.38 2.87
CA ASP A 45 8.85 -5.16 4.10
C ASP A 45 8.05 -4.40 5.14
N VAL A 46 6.94 -4.98 5.57
CA VAL A 46 6.06 -4.38 6.56
C VAL A 46 6.31 -5.09 7.88
N ASN A 47 6.71 -4.34 8.87
CA ASN A 47 7.07 -4.89 10.18
C ASN A 47 6.13 -4.41 11.26
N LYS A 48 5.66 -5.35 12.05
CA LYS A 48 4.76 -5.15 13.18
C LYS A 48 3.40 -4.59 12.78
N ASN A 49 2.38 -5.34 13.11
CA ASN A 49 0.99 -4.96 12.85
C ASN A 49 0.73 -4.67 11.37
N GLY A 50 1.19 -5.58 10.52
CA GLY A 50 0.95 -5.44 9.10
C GLY A 50 -0.51 -5.64 8.76
N GLN A 51 -1.07 -4.73 7.98
CA GLN A 51 -2.42 -4.82 7.45
C GLN A 51 -2.40 -4.41 6.00
N ALA A 52 -3.19 -5.10 5.20
CA ALA A 52 -3.28 -4.77 3.79
C ALA A 52 -4.71 -4.91 3.31
N ILE A 53 -5.11 -3.99 2.47
CA ILE A 53 -6.33 -4.11 1.70
C ILE A 53 -5.89 -4.00 0.25
N TYR A 54 -6.25 -4.99 -0.55
CA TYR A 54 -5.98 -4.88 -1.98
C TYR A 54 -7.10 -5.48 -2.79
N TYR A 55 -7.28 -4.93 -3.97
CA TYR A 55 -8.35 -5.32 -4.86
C TYR A 55 -7.82 -6.18 -5.98
N SER A 56 -8.56 -7.20 -6.36
CA SER A 56 -8.14 -8.12 -7.40
C SER A 56 -9.31 -8.51 -8.29
N SER A 57 -8.96 -9.07 -9.43
CA SER A 57 -9.95 -9.64 -10.34
C SER A 57 -10.05 -11.13 -10.06
N GLY A 58 -11.24 -11.67 -10.18
CA GLY A 58 -11.41 -13.10 -10.12
C GLY A 58 -10.85 -13.75 -11.39
N GLU A 59 -10.77 -15.08 -11.36
CA GLU A 59 -10.17 -15.83 -12.44
C GLU A 59 -10.84 -15.63 -13.80
N LYS A 60 -12.11 -15.29 -13.79
CA LYS A 60 -12.91 -15.24 -15.03
C LYS A 60 -13.17 -13.83 -15.54
N ASP A 61 -12.63 -12.83 -14.88
CA ASP A 61 -13.01 -11.47 -15.17
C ASP A 61 -11.83 -10.55 -15.05
N SER A 62 -11.70 -9.62 -15.97
CA SER A 62 -10.64 -8.62 -15.90
C SER A 62 -11.02 -7.44 -15.02
N LEU A 63 -12.28 -7.38 -14.59
CA LEU A 63 -12.74 -6.30 -13.74
C LEU A 63 -12.45 -6.62 -12.28
N ILE A 64 -12.19 -5.59 -11.50
CA ILE A 64 -11.98 -5.75 -10.07
C ILE A 64 -13.29 -6.18 -9.44
N ASN A 65 -13.29 -7.34 -8.83
CA ASN A 65 -14.49 -7.88 -8.21
C ASN A 65 -14.25 -8.49 -6.83
N GLU A 66 -13.04 -8.41 -6.33
CA GLU A 66 -12.70 -8.93 -5.02
C GLU A 66 -11.91 -7.93 -4.21
N ILE A 67 -12.18 -7.90 -2.91
CA ILE A 67 -11.39 -7.13 -1.97
C ILE A 67 -10.78 -8.10 -0.97
N ASN A 68 -9.48 -7.96 -0.75
CA ASN A 68 -8.72 -8.82 0.12
C ASN A 68 -8.25 -8.06 1.34
N PHE A 69 -8.54 -8.63 2.52
CA PHE A 69 -8.10 -8.10 3.81
C PHE A 69 -7.10 -9.05 4.38
N ILE A 70 -5.94 -8.56 4.73
CA ILE A 70 -4.91 -9.42 5.30
C ILE A 70 -4.24 -8.71 6.45
N SER A 71 -4.04 -9.42 7.53
CA SER A 71 -3.23 -8.94 8.63
C SER A 71 -2.20 -10.00 8.98
N SER A 72 -1.05 -9.55 9.43
CA SER A 72 0.03 -10.43 9.81
C SER A 72 1.00 -9.62 10.66
N GLU A 73 1.75 -10.29 11.49
CA GLU A 73 2.75 -9.61 12.29
C GLU A 73 3.78 -8.92 11.39
N SER A 74 4.16 -9.57 10.32
CA SER A 74 4.98 -8.95 9.29
C SER A 74 4.65 -9.55 7.94
N MET A 75 4.94 -8.80 6.89
CA MET A 75 4.65 -9.26 5.54
C MET A 75 5.64 -8.64 4.57
N LYS A 76 5.85 -9.33 3.47
CA LYS A 76 6.68 -8.85 2.38
C LYS A 76 5.82 -8.79 1.13
N LEU A 77 5.78 -7.61 0.51
CA LEU A 77 4.99 -7.39 -0.68
C LEU A 77 5.92 -7.19 -1.87
N TYR A 78 5.62 -7.88 -2.94
CA TYR A 78 6.38 -7.74 -4.18
C TYR A 78 5.58 -6.86 -5.11
N MET A 79 6.21 -5.79 -5.56
CA MET A 79 5.53 -4.76 -6.35
C MET A 79 6.03 -4.82 -7.80
N LYS A 80 5.14 -4.50 -8.71
CA LYS A 80 5.49 -4.36 -10.11
C LYS A 80 4.57 -3.30 -10.70
N GLU A 81 5.15 -2.32 -11.34
CA GLU A 81 4.40 -1.21 -11.94
C GLU A 81 3.43 -0.58 -10.96
N ASN A 82 3.92 -0.38 -9.73
CA ASN A 82 3.16 0.24 -8.64
C ASN A 82 1.93 -0.55 -8.21
N LYS A 83 1.91 -1.84 -8.49
CA LYS A 83 0.82 -2.74 -8.09
C LYS A 83 1.38 -3.89 -7.28
N ILE A 84 0.55 -4.40 -6.38
CA ILE A 84 0.93 -5.56 -5.58
C ILE A 84 0.83 -6.80 -6.47
N GLU A 85 1.95 -7.49 -6.65
CA GLU A 85 2.00 -8.70 -7.46
C GLU A 85 1.90 -9.95 -6.60
N LYS A 86 2.50 -9.90 -5.41
CA LYS A 86 2.57 -11.06 -4.53
C LYS A 86 2.80 -10.60 -3.11
N ILE A 87 2.22 -11.33 -2.17
CA ILE A 87 2.41 -11.04 -0.74
C ILE A 87 2.82 -12.33 -0.03
N LYS A 88 3.84 -12.23 0.81
CA LYS A 88 4.23 -13.30 1.72
C LYS A 88 3.98 -12.84 3.14
N PHE A 89 3.45 -13.73 3.95
CA PHE A 89 3.09 -13.42 5.33
C PHE A 89 4.01 -14.16 6.29
N TYR A 90 4.38 -13.50 7.36
CA TYR A 90 5.21 -14.10 8.39
C TYR A 90 4.53 -13.90 9.73
N SER A 91 4.33 -14.99 10.45
CA SER A 91 3.74 -14.99 11.79
C SER A 91 2.28 -14.54 11.83
N LYS A 92 1.45 -15.47 12.21
CA LYS A 92 0.04 -15.24 12.50
C LYS A 92 -0.72 -14.54 11.38
N PRO A 93 -0.65 -15.08 10.16
CA PRO A 93 -1.43 -14.46 9.09
C PRO A 93 -2.91 -14.72 9.27
N ASP A 94 -3.72 -13.72 8.94
CA ASP A 94 -5.16 -13.83 8.96
C ASP A 94 -5.68 -13.04 7.77
N GLY A 95 -6.52 -13.65 6.98
CA GLY A 95 -7.00 -12.99 5.79
C GLY A 95 -8.35 -13.48 5.34
N LYS A 96 -9.03 -12.64 4.60
CA LYS A 96 -10.30 -13.01 3.99
C LYS A 96 -10.49 -12.24 2.70
N THR A 97 -11.26 -12.82 1.80
CA THR A 97 -11.60 -12.22 0.52
C THR A 97 -13.10 -12.09 0.45
N LEU A 98 -13.57 -10.92 0.05
CA LEU A 98 -14.99 -10.63 -0.08
C LEU A 98 -15.25 -10.10 -1.48
N PRO A 99 -16.46 -10.33 -2.02
CA PRO A 99 -16.80 -9.73 -3.30
C PRO A 99 -16.98 -8.22 -3.15
N VAL A 100 -16.62 -7.49 -4.19
CA VAL A 100 -16.91 -6.07 -4.27
C VAL A 100 -18.29 -5.95 -4.90
N GLU A 101 -19.25 -5.47 -4.16
CA GLU A 101 -20.62 -5.33 -4.64
C GLU A 101 -20.77 -4.03 -5.44
N ASN A 102 -21.62 -4.08 -6.46
CA ASN A 102 -21.94 -2.90 -7.24
C ASN A 102 -22.54 -1.84 -6.32
N GLY A 103 -21.94 -0.66 -6.32
CA GLY A 103 -22.40 0.40 -5.45
C GLY A 103 -22.02 0.22 -4.00
N GLY A 104 -21.22 -0.78 -3.69
CA GLY A 104 -20.74 -1.00 -2.34
C GLY A 104 -19.82 0.11 -1.88
N LYS A 105 -19.72 0.24 -0.57
CA LYS A 105 -18.83 1.25 0.00
C LYS A 105 -17.40 0.83 -0.15
N ASN A 106 -16.55 1.78 -0.49
CA ASN A 106 -15.13 1.55 -0.46
C ASN A 106 -14.69 1.37 0.98
N ILE A 107 -13.73 0.51 1.18
CA ILE A 107 -13.25 0.18 2.52
C ILE A 107 -11.84 0.70 2.67
N TYR A 108 -11.56 1.30 3.83
CA TYR A 108 -10.30 1.95 4.09
C TYR A 108 -9.74 1.54 5.44
N LEU A 109 -8.43 1.42 5.49
CA LEU A 109 -7.74 1.24 6.77
C LEU A 109 -7.72 2.58 7.51
N ASP A 110 -7.62 2.51 8.84
CA ASP A 110 -7.50 3.72 9.66
C ASP A 110 -6.29 4.53 9.22
N GLY A 111 -6.50 5.81 9.05
CA GLY A 111 -5.43 6.69 8.63
C GLY A 111 -5.40 6.96 7.14
N PHE A 112 -6.28 6.29 6.39
CA PHE A 112 -6.35 6.49 4.96
C PHE A 112 -6.73 7.94 4.63
N LYS A 113 -6.00 8.52 3.69
CA LYS A 113 -6.30 9.87 3.19
C LYS A 113 -5.99 9.91 1.70
N VAL A 114 -6.93 10.46 0.94
CA VAL A 114 -6.68 10.79 -0.45
C VAL A 114 -6.40 12.28 -0.51
N VAL A 115 -5.26 12.65 -1.06
CA VAL A 115 -4.91 14.06 -1.22
C VAL A 115 -5.00 14.40 -2.70
N SER A 116 -5.27 15.66 -2.99
CA SER A 116 -5.29 16.12 -4.36
C SER A 116 -3.90 15.99 -4.95
N LYS A 117 -3.85 15.93 -6.26
CA LYS A 117 -2.57 15.82 -6.95
C LYS A 117 -1.60 16.92 -6.53
N ARG A 118 -2.12 18.13 -6.41
CA ARG A 118 -1.31 19.26 -5.99
C ARG A 118 -0.79 19.08 -4.58
N SER A 119 -1.68 18.72 -3.66
CA SER A 119 -1.29 18.52 -2.27
C SER A 119 -0.27 17.40 -2.14
N TYR A 120 -0.44 16.36 -2.92
CA TYR A 120 0.50 15.26 -2.90
C TYR A 120 1.91 15.72 -3.28
N GLN A 121 2.02 16.51 -4.34
CA GLN A 121 3.31 17.00 -4.78
C GLN A 121 3.96 17.90 -3.74
N GLU A 122 3.20 18.75 -3.10
CA GLU A 122 3.72 19.62 -2.06
C GLU A 122 4.24 18.80 -0.88
N LYS A 123 3.47 17.81 -0.44
CA LYS A 123 3.90 16.96 0.65
C LYS A 123 5.13 16.15 0.29
N LYS A 124 5.21 15.68 -0.94
CA LYS A 124 6.34 14.91 -1.38
C LYS A 124 7.61 15.74 -1.34
N VAL A 125 7.53 16.99 -1.73
CA VAL A 125 8.68 17.88 -1.67
C VAL A 125 9.12 18.08 -0.22
N VAL A 126 8.20 18.31 0.69
CA VAL A 126 8.51 18.49 2.10
C VAL A 126 9.17 17.24 2.66
N GLU A 127 8.63 16.09 2.38
CA GLU A 127 9.17 14.83 2.90
C GLU A 127 10.57 14.52 2.37
N LYS A 128 10.87 14.95 1.18
CA LYS A 128 12.20 14.76 0.62
C LYS A 128 13.21 15.69 1.25
N GLY A 129 12.81 16.90 1.56
CA GLY A 129 13.70 17.88 2.10
C GLY A 129 13.90 17.73 3.59
N GLU A 130 12.83 17.50 4.31
CA GLU A 130 12.85 17.47 5.74
C GLU A 130 11.82 16.52 6.26
N SER A 131 11.89 16.19 7.53
CA SER A 131 10.80 15.45 8.10
C SER A 131 9.58 16.38 8.10
N PRO A 132 8.40 15.84 7.84
CA PRO A 132 7.19 16.68 7.71
C PRO A 132 6.73 17.21 9.04
N LYS A 133 7.16 18.35 9.40
CA LYS A 133 6.85 18.93 10.71
C LYS A 133 5.48 19.52 10.75
N GLY A 134 4.57 18.90 11.46
CA GLY A 134 3.27 19.47 11.67
C GLY A 134 2.50 19.72 10.39
N ARG A 135 2.79 18.98 9.42
CA ARG A 135 2.14 19.17 8.12
C ARG A 135 0.91 18.33 8.02
#